data_5e8e35646a4019e5cfe6bcb307935510
#
_entry.id   5e8e35646a4019e5cfe6bcb307935510
#
_cell.length_a   1.000
_cell.length_b   1.000
_cell.length_c   1.000
_cell.angle_alpha   90.00
_cell.angle_beta   90.00
_cell.angle_gamma   90.00
#
_symmetry.space_group_name_H-M   'P 1'
#
loop_
_entity.id
_entity.type
_entity.pdbx_description
1 polymer ?
#
loop_
_entity_poly.entity_id
_entity_poly.type
_entity_poly.pdbx_seq_one_letter_code
_entity_poly.pdbx_strand_id
1 'polypeptide(L)'
;MISLLLQNSAGQMSVGLAEGDNLLFDSTADVDLSGSRNVEAYVSAAFTHSGKIIGDVGRVFVDIGPGGLGATRTTVAFANALGFAKKIPVIGIHAFELIGFHVAQSAQKAVVCIRPAARPNYYMGLYDQGALSNFSFVDADAVQSFARRHQHTASFAGKFSFVEVVGAKEEAWPVPVANSASMDSFLAVALNKYNSGSRTTRVYPISENLAVNAL
;
A
#
# COMPACT_ATOMS: atom_id res chain seq x y z
N MET A 1 19.77 6.98 -9.27
CA MET A 1 19.75 6.24 -7.97
C MET A 1 18.70 5.14 -8.08
N ILE A 2 19.09 3.92 -7.77
CA ILE A 2 18.20 2.76 -7.83
C ILE A 2 17.32 2.71 -6.57
N SER A 3 16.03 2.52 -6.78
CA SER A 3 14.99 2.38 -5.75
C SER A 3 14.36 1.00 -5.85
N LEU A 4 14.28 0.28 -4.73
CA LEU A 4 13.51 -0.95 -4.62
C LEU A 4 12.15 -0.63 -3.99
N LEU A 5 11.05 -1.06 -4.62
CA LEU A 5 9.67 -0.87 -4.17
C LEU A 5 9.07 -2.22 -3.77
N LEU A 6 8.49 -2.31 -2.58
CA LEU A 6 7.91 -3.54 -2.03
C LEU A 6 6.48 -3.28 -1.58
N GLN A 7 5.49 -3.89 -2.23
CA GLN A 7 4.06 -3.79 -1.87
C GLN A 7 3.49 -5.18 -1.57
N ASN A 8 2.82 -5.34 -0.42
CA ASN A 8 2.25 -6.65 -0.03
C ASN A 8 1.05 -6.56 0.93
N SER A 9 0.62 -5.37 1.34
CA SER A 9 -0.47 -5.23 2.33
C SER A 9 -1.83 -5.70 1.79
N ALA A 10 -1.99 -5.76 0.47
CA ALA A 10 -3.19 -6.27 -0.20
C ALA A 10 -3.29 -7.81 -0.19
N GLY A 11 -2.24 -8.51 0.26
CA GLY A 11 -2.15 -9.97 0.27
C GLY A 11 -1.62 -10.57 -1.04
N GLN A 12 -1.35 -9.75 -2.04
CA GLN A 12 -0.60 -10.10 -3.24
C GLN A 12 0.68 -9.27 -3.26
N MET A 13 1.81 -9.96 -3.34
CA MET A 13 3.11 -9.31 -3.42
C MET A 13 3.32 -8.69 -4.80
N SER A 14 3.86 -7.49 -4.81
CA SER A 14 4.43 -6.88 -6.02
C SER A 14 5.71 -6.13 -5.68
N VAL A 15 6.66 -6.18 -6.60
CA VAL A 15 7.99 -5.59 -6.47
C VAL A 15 8.29 -4.76 -7.71
N GLY A 16 8.76 -3.55 -7.49
CA GLY A 16 9.27 -2.68 -8.54
C GLY A 16 10.75 -2.36 -8.34
N LEU A 17 11.46 -2.14 -9.42
CA LEU A 17 12.80 -1.56 -9.43
C LEU A 17 12.78 -0.32 -10.32
N ALA A 18 13.31 0.80 -9.82
CA ALA A 18 13.30 2.04 -10.56
C ALA A 18 14.66 2.75 -10.53
N GLU A 19 14.99 3.48 -11.59
CA GLU A 19 16.13 4.41 -11.64
C GLU A 19 15.60 5.85 -11.79
N GLY A 20 15.76 6.64 -10.73
CA GLY A 20 15.12 7.96 -10.67
C GLY A 20 13.60 7.80 -10.63
N ASP A 21 12.92 8.34 -11.64
CA ASP A 21 11.48 8.29 -11.89
C ASP A 21 11.08 7.24 -12.94
N ASN A 22 12.06 6.52 -13.51
CA ASN A 22 11.82 5.50 -14.53
C ASN A 22 11.74 4.10 -13.89
N LEU A 23 10.61 3.43 -14.09
CA LEU A 23 10.40 2.05 -13.64
C LEU A 23 11.13 1.09 -14.60
N LEU A 24 12.11 0.35 -14.08
CA LEU A 24 12.90 -0.64 -14.83
C LEU A 24 12.27 -2.02 -14.82
N PHE A 25 11.52 -2.34 -13.75
CA PHE A 25 10.86 -3.62 -13.56
C PHE A 25 9.58 -3.45 -12.76
N ASP A 26 8.53 -4.15 -13.20
CA ASP A 26 7.27 -4.31 -12.49
C ASP A 26 6.87 -5.79 -12.49
N SER A 27 6.89 -6.40 -11.31
CA SER A 27 6.56 -7.81 -11.16
C SER A 27 5.09 -8.15 -11.45
N THR A 28 4.22 -7.16 -11.57
CA THR A 28 2.81 -7.41 -11.89
C THR A 28 2.61 -7.90 -13.33
N ALA A 29 3.60 -7.65 -14.20
CA ALA A 29 3.65 -8.14 -15.57
C ALA A 29 4.29 -9.53 -15.69
N ASP A 30 4.90 -10.06 -14.62
CA ASP A 30 5.59 -11.35 -14.60
C ASP A 30 4.66 -12.46 -14.12
N VAL A 31 4.25 -13.31 -15.05
CA VAL A 31 3.29 -14.40 -14.79
C VAL A 31 3.88 -15.49 -13.89
N ASP A 32 5.19 -15.72 -13.97
CA ASP A 32 5.88 -16.78 -13.22
C ASP A 32 5.98 -16.45 -11.73
N LEU A 33 5.90 -15.16 -11.39
CA LEU A 33 5.89 -14.67 -10.01
C LEU A 33 4.48 -14.63 -9.41
N SER A 34 3.44 -14.78 -10.23
CA SER A 34 2.06 -14.63 -9.78
C SER A 34 1.72 -15.60 -8.64
N GLY A 35 1.25 -15.07 -7.50
CA GLY A 35 0.87 -15.85 -6.33
C GLY A 35 2.04 -16.33 -5.45
N SER A 36 3.29 -16.10 -5.82
CA SER A 36 4.44 -16.38 -4.96
C SER A 36 4.40 -15.52 -3.69
N ARG A 37 4.87 -16.08 -2.58
CA ARG A 37 5.06 -15.37 -1.30
C ARG A 37 6.54 -15.16 -0.96
N ASN A 38 7.43 -15.56 -1.86
CA ASN A 38 8.86 -15.46 -1.65
C ASN A 38 9.39 -14.10 -2.12
N VAL A 39 9.70 -13.19 -1.20
CA VAL A 39 10.28 -11.86 -1.49
C VAL A 39 11.55 -11.98 -2.30
N GLU A 40 12.41 -12.95 -2.00
CA GLU A 40 13.68 -13.16 -2.67
C GLU A 40 13.49 -13.47 -4.17
N ALA A 41 12.49 -14.29 -4.53
CA ALA A 41 12.20 -14.61 -5.92
C ALA A 41 11.85 -13.35 -6.73
N TYR A 42 10.99 -12.48 -6.19
CA TYR A 42 10.62 -11.22 -6.83
C TYR A 42 11.80 -10.27 -6.98
N VAL A 43 12.61 -10.14 -5.92
CA VAL A 43 13.78 -9.25 -5.93
C VAL A 43 14.85 -9.77 -6.88
N SER A 44 15.09 -11.09 -6.92
CA SER A 44 16.02 -11.72 -7.87
C SER A 44 15.57 -11.50 -9.32
N ALA A 45 14.29 -11.69 -9.63
CA ALA A 45 13.74 -11.42 -10.96
C ALA A 45 13.93 -9.95 -11.38
N ALA A 46 13.69 -9.00 -10.45
CA ALA A 46 13.88 -7.57 -10.71
C ALA A 46 15.32 -7.25 -11.11
N PHE A 47 16.30 -7.84 -10.45
CA PHE A 47 17.72 -7.64 -10.79
C PHE A 47 18.12 -8.36 -12.07
N THR A 48 17.66 -9.57 -12.28
CA THR A 48 17.92 -10.33 -13.52
C THR A 48 17.38 -9.58 -14.74
N HIS A 49 16.14 -9.08 -14.65
CA HIS A 49 15.50 -8.37 -15.75
C HIS A 49 16.17 -7.02 -16.06
N SER A 50 16.54 -6.28 -15.03
CA SER A 50 17.10 -4.93 -15.19
C SER A 50 18.60 -4.89 -15.45
N GLY A 51 19.33 -6.00 -15.28
CA GLY A 51 20.80 -6.05 -15.34
C GLY A 51 21.48 -5.30 -14.17
N LYS A 52 20.74 -4.90 -13.17
CA LYS A 52 21.27 -4.27 -11.94
C LYS A 52 21.61 -5.35 -10.90
N ILE A 53 22.31 -4.95 -9.86
CA ILE A 53 22.62 -5.81 -8.72
C ILE A 53 22.10 -5.17 -7.42
N ILE A 54 21.94 -5.98 -6.38
CA ILE A 54 21.49 -5.49 -5.07
C ILE A 54 22.45 -4.42 -4.50
N GLY A 55 23.72 -4.45 -4.94
CA GLY A 55 24.72 -3.43 -4.64
C GLY A 55 24.34 -2.02 -5.11
N ASP A 56 23.57 -1.89 -6.18
CA ASP A 56 23.18 -0.60 -6.77
C ASP A 56 22.03 0.10 -6.04
N VAL A 57 21.26 -0.65 -5.21
CA VAL A 57 20.11 -0.09 -4.48
C VAL A 57 20.57 1.00 -3.52
N GLY A 58 20.07 2.20 -3.72
CA GLY A 58 20.37 3.37 -2.90
C GLY A 58 19.27 3.74 -1.90
N ARG A 59 18.07 3.19 -2.04
CA ARG A 59 16.93 3.36 -1.11
C ARG A 59 15.89 2.27 -1.30
N VAL A 60 15.09 2.03 -0.24
CA VAL A 60 13.97 1.09 -0.28
C VAL A 60 12.69 1.82 0.09
N PHE A 61 11.66 1.65 -0.72
CA PHE A 61 10.29 2.05 -0.43
C PHE A 61 9.46 0.81 -0.10
N VAL A 62 8.73 0.83 1.00
CA VAL A 62 7.94 -0.32 1.42
C VAL A 62 6.56 0.09 1.90
N ASP A 63 5.56 -0.61 1.39
CA ASP A 63 4.19 -0.55 1.88
C ASP A 63 4.14 -1.09 3.32
N ILE A 64 3.80 -0.22 4.28
CA ILE A 64 3.73 -0.55 5.70
C ILE A 64 2.33 -0.95 6.17
N GLY A 65 1.36 -1.09 5.25
CA GLY A 65 -0.03 -1.34 5.57
C GLY A 65 -0.86 -0.05 5.70
N PRO A 66 -2.08 -0.13 6.19
CA PRO A 66 -2.72 -1.27 6.83
C PRO A 66 -3.09 -2.38 5.85
N GLY A 67 -3.17 -3.62 6.35
CA GLY A 67 -3.57 -4.78 5.54
C GLY A 67 -3.16 -6.10 6.18
N GLY A 68 -2.93 -7.12 5.38
CA GLY A 68 -2.50 -8.44 5.85
C GLY A 68 -1.22 -8.39 6.66
N LEU A 69 -1.33 -8.44 8.00
CA LEU A 69 -0.22 -8.16 8.92
C LEU A 69 0.99 -9.09 8.69
N GLY A 70 0.75 -10.39 8.43
CA GLY A 70 1.83 -11.34 8.13
C GLY A 70 2.60 -10.96 6.86
N ALA A 71 1.88 -10.65 5.78
CA ALA A 71 2.44 -10.25 4.51
C ALA A 71 3.24 -8.92 4.63
N THR A 72 2.64 -7.93 5.29
CA THR A 72 3.28 -6.63 5.53
C THR A 72 4.55 -6.76 6.38
N ARG A 73 4.52 -7.59 7.45
CA ARG A 73 5.70 -7.84 8.28
C ARG A 73 6.86 -8.44 7.49
N THR A 74 6.58 -9.35 6.57
CA THR A 74 7.61 -9.99 5.75
C THR A 74 8.36 -8.97 4.89
N THR A 75 7.64 -8.11 4.17
CA THR A 75 8.28 -7.08 3.31
C THR A 75 8.97 -5.98 4.12
N VAL A 76 8.38 -5.57 5.25
CA VAL A 76 8.99 -4.58 6.16
C VAL A 76 10.26 -5.14 6.80
N ALA A 77 10.27 -6.41 7.21
CA ALA A 77 11.47 -7.04 7.75
C ALA A 77 12.60 -7.12 6.71
N PHE A 78 12.27 -7.53 5.47
CA PHE A 78 13.22 -7.55 4.36
C PHE A 78 13.78 -6.14 4.07
N ALA A 79 12.91 -5.13 3.96
CA ALA A 79 13.32 -3.75 3.72
C ALA A 79 14.26 -3.23 4.81
N ASN A 80 13.93 -3.47 6.08
CA ASN A 80 14.75 -3.07 7.22
C ASN A 80 16.10 -3.79 7.24
N ALA A 81 16.13 -5.10 6.94
CA ALA A 81 17.38 -5.86 6.87
C ALA A 81 18.31 -5.34 5.78
N LEU A 82 17.75 -5.08 4.57
CA LEU A 82 18.51 -4.52 3.46
C LEU A 82 18.99 -3.09 3.77
N GLY A 83 18.13 -2.26 4.34
CA GLY A 83 18.47 -0.89 4.74
C GLY A 83 19.60 -0.87 5.77
N PHE A 84 19.55 -1.76 6.76
CA PHE A 84 20.60 -1.90 7.77
C PHE A 84 21.92 -2.40 7.18
N ALA A 85 21.88 -3.47 6.38
CA ALA A 85 23.09 -4.07 5.81
C ALA A 85 23.81 -3.11 4.84
N LYS A 86 23.06 -2.33 4.08
CA LYS A 86 23.60 -1.38 3.10
C LYS A 86 23.76 0.05 3.60
N LYS A 87 23.25 0.36 4.80
CA LYS A 87 23.22 1.71 5.37
C LYS A 87 22.50 2.71 4.47
N ILE A 88 21.39 2.29 3.86
CA ILE A 88 20.55 3.09 2.97
C ILE A 88 19.21 3.41 3.63
N PRO A 89 18.54 4.50 3.21
CA PRO A 89 17.23 4.86 3.76
C PRO A 89 16.15 3.83 3.40
N VAL A 90 15.26 3.58 4.36
CA VAL A 90 14.03 2.80 4.20
C VAL A 90 12.86 3.73 4.46
N ILE A 91 11.96 3.88 3.50
CA ILE A 91 10.82 4.80 3.59
C ILE A 91 9.53 3.97 3.58
N GLY A 92 8.79 4.05 4.68
CA GLY A 92 7.46 3.44 4.78
C GLY A 92 6.40 4.29 4.11
N ILE A 93 5.58 3.67 3.29
CA ILE A 93 4.45 4.31 2.62
C ILE A 93 3.15 3.68 3.12
N HIS A 94 2.21 4.51 3.52
CA HIS A 94 0.91 4.05 4.01
C HIS A 94 0.09 3.46 2.85
N ALA A 95 -0.49 2.27 3.03
CA ALA A 95 -1.22 1.60 1.96
C ALA A 95 -2.42 2.40 1.44
N PHE A 96 -3.08 3.18 2.30
CA PHE A 96 -4.19 4.02 1.88
C PHE A 96 -3.75 5.30 1.15
N GLU A 97 -2.52 5.80 1.40
CA GLU A 97 -1.91 6.83 0.54
C GLU A 97 -1.67 6.28 -0.87
N LEU A 98 -1.14 5.05 -0.98
CA LEU A 98 -0.88 4.39 -2.26
C LEU A 98 -2.16 4.17 -3.08
N ILE A 99 -3.13 3.47 -2.47
CA ILE A 99 -4.39 3.12 -3.13
C ILE A 99 -5.24 4.36 -3.43
N GLY A 100 -5.29 5.31 -2.48
CA GLY A 100 -6.02 6.55 -2.62
C GLY A 100 -5.47 7.39 -3.77
N PHE A 101 -4.15 7.57 -3.82
CA PHE A 101 -3.49 8.26 -4.94
C PHE A 101 -3.79 7.56 -6.27
N HIS A 102 -3.60 6.24 -6.34
CA HIS A 102 -3.82 5.46 -7.56
C HIS A 102 -5.25 5.62 -8.13
N VAL A 103 -6.26 5.50 -7.27
CA VAL A 103 -7.66 5.63 -7.68
C VAL A 103 -8.03 7.08 -7.99
N ALA A 104 -7.54 8.05 -7.20
CA ALA A 104 -7.83 9.46 -7.40
C ALA A 104 -7.35 10.01 -8.75
N GLN A 105 -6.25 9.47 -9.30
CA GLN A 105 -5.73 9.86 -10.61
C GLN A 105 -6.75 9.68 -11.73
N SER A 106 -7.54 8.59 -11.71
CA SER A 106 -8.55 8.31 -12.72
C SER A 106 -9.94 8.85 -12.34
N ALA A 107 -10.30 8.76 -11.06
CA ALA A 107 -11.63 9.13 -10.58
C ALA A 107 -11.82 10.64 -10.41
N GLN A 108 -10.74 11.41 -10.21
CA GLN A 108 -10.74 12.86 -9.91
C GLN A 108 -11.68 13.22 -8.74
N LYS A 109 -11.76 12.34 -7.75
CA LYS A 109 -12.61 12.44 -6.56
C LYS A 109 -11.84 11.98 -5.33
N ALA A 110 -12.34 12.33 -4.17
CA ALA A 110 -11.90 11.73 -2.91
C ALA A 110 -12.06 10.20 -2.96
N VAL A 111 -11.23 9.48 -2.21
CA VAL A 111 -11.23 8.01 -2.18
C VAL A 111 -11.38 7.52 -0.75
N VAL A 112 -12.46 6.81 -0.48
CA VAL A 112 -12.66 6.08 0.77
C VAL A 112 -11.91 4.76 0.68
N CYS A 113 -10.91 4.58 1.54
CA CYS A 113 -10.11 3.37 1.62
C CYS A 113 -10.58 2.52 2.81
N ILE A 114 -10.87 1.24 2.56
CA ILE A 114 -11.34 0.31 3.60
C ILE A 114 -10.62 -1.02 3.43
N ARG A 115 -10.11 -1.58 4.54
CA ARG A 115 -9.55 -2.95 4.59
C ARG A 115 -9.94 -3.66 5.87
N PRO A 116 -10.15 -4.99 5.83
CA PRO A 116 -10.33 -5.78 7.03
C PRO A 116 -9.12 -5.65 7.96
N ALA A 117 -9.40 -5.58 9.25
CA ALA A 117 -8.43 -5.69 10.33
C ALA A 117 -8.66 -7.01 11.10
N ALA A 118 -8.27 -7.08 12.37
CA ALA A 118 -8.70 -8.19 13.22
C ALA A 118 -10.23 -8.17 13.36
N ARG A 119 -10.87 -9.28 13.03
CA ARG A 119 -12.34 -9.41 13.07
C ARG A 119 -12.88 -9.05 14.46
N PRO A 120 -13.98 -8.30 14.55
CA PRO A 120 -14.86 -7.86 13.47
C PRO A 120 -14.52 -6.49 12.86
N ASN A 121 -13.34 -5.95 13.09
CA ASN A 121 -12.98 -4.57 12.82
C ASN A 121 -12.36 -4.34 11.44
N TYR A 122 -12.25 -3.08 11.08
CA TYR A 122 -11.74 -2.58 9.80
C TYR A 122 -10.80 -1.39 10.02
N TYR A 123 -9.85 -1.22 9.10
CA TYR A 123 -9.17 0.03 8.87
C TYR A 123 -9.95 0.83 7.85
N MET A 124 -10.10 2.12 8.09
CA MET A 124 -10.80 3.05 7.23
C MET A 124 -10.03 4.37 7.14
N GLY A 125 -10.13 5.08 6.01
CA GLY A 125 -9.55 6.41 5.83
C GLY A 125 -10.09 7.09 4.59
N LEU A 126 -9.92 8.41 4.50
CA LEU A 126 -10.28 9.23 3.35
C LEU A 126 -9.02 9.82 2.75
N TYR A 127 -8.76 9.51 1.50
CA TYR A 127 -7.72 10.17 0.71
C TYR A 127 -8.37 11.26 -0.16
N ASP A 128 -7.94 12.50 0.05
CA ASP A 128 -8.43 13.65 -0.70
C ASP A 128 -7.34 14.69 -0.86
N GLN A 129 -7.29 15.34 -2.03
CA GLN A 129 -6.32 16.41 -2.35
C GLN A 129 -4.86 16.09 -2.01
N GLY A 130 -4.46 14.85 -2.23
CA GLY A 130 -3.08 14.40 -2.00
C GLY A 130 -2.75 14.00 -0.55
N ALA A 131 -3.73 14.02 0.36
CA ALA A 131 -3.54 13.71 1.77
C ALA A 131 -4.51 12.61 2.27
N LEU A 132 -4.02 11.77 3.18
CA LEU A 132 -4.84 10.83 3.91
C LEU A 132 -5.33 11.49 5.21
N SER A 133 -6.63 11.42 5.44
CA SER A 133 -7.29 11.90 6.65
C SER A 133 -8.25 10.86 7.22
N ASN A 134 -8.73 11.07 8.44
CA ASN A 134 -9.70 10.20 9.12
C ASN A 134 -9.27 8.72 9.16
N PHE A 135 -7.96 8.46 9.21
CA PHE A 135 -7.47 7.09 9.36
C PHE A 135 -7.85 6.56 10.74
N SER A 136 -8.56 5.43 10.76
CA SER A 136 -9.08 4.86 12.00
C SER A 136 -9.22 3.34 11.93
N PHE A 137 -9.23 2.74 13.11
CA PHE A 137 -9.58 1.33 13.34
C PHE A 137 -10.96 1.29 13.99
N VAL A 138 -11.95 0.73 13.30
CA VAL A 138 -13.37 0.85 13.61
C VAL A 138 -14.13 -0.45 13.39
N ASP A 139 -15.33 -0.53 13.95
CA ASP A 139 -16.28 -1.62 13.70
C ASP A 139 -17.03 -1.45 12.35
N ALA A 140 -17.84 -2.44 12.03
CA ALA A 140 -18.61 -2.48 10.79
C ALA A 140 -19.65 -1.34 10.70
N ASP A 141 -20.27 -0.95 11.81
CA ASP A 141 -21.31 0.08 11.84
C ASP A 141 -20.72 1.47 11.55
N ALA A 142 -19.54 1.75 12.09
CA ALA A 142 -18.82 2.99 11.81
C ALA A 142 -18.37 3.06 10.34
N VAL A 143 -17.89 1.93 9.77
CA VAL A 143 -17.55 1.84 8.33
C VAL A 143 -18.77 2.11 7.47
N GLN A 144 -19.91 1.51 7.79
CA GLN A 144 -21.16 1.72 7.06
C GLN A 144 -21.61 3.18 7.10
N SER A 145 -21.61 3.76 8.29
CA SER A 145 -22.02 5.16 8.50
C SER A 145 -21.12 6.12 7.73
N PHE A 146 -19.81 5.83 7.69
CA PHE A 146 -18.84 6.62 6.93
C PHE A 146 -19.05 6.45 5.42
N ALA A 147 -19.21 5.22 4.95
CA ALA A 147 -19.44 4.92 3.54
C ALA A 147 -20.72 5.58 3.00
N ARG A 148 -21.82 5.54 3.75
CA ARG A 148 -23.08 6.24 3.38
C ARG A 148 -22.90 7.73 3.17
N ARG A 149 -22.11 8.40 4.02
CA ARG A 149 -21.85 9.83 3.87
C ARG A 149 -21.10 10.19 2.60
N HIS A 150 -20.29 9.27 2.08
CA HIS A 150 -19.41 9.50 0.95
C HIS A 150 -19.81 8.76 -0.34
N GLN A 151 -20.90 7.98 -0.32
CA GLN A 151 -21.26 7.09 -1.45
C GLN A 151 -21.49 7.81 -2.79
N HIS A 152 -21.87 9.08 -2.78
CA HIS A 152 -22.10 9.86 -4.00
C HIS A 152 -20.95 10.81 -4.34
N THR A 153 -20.04 11.07 -3.41
CA THR A 153 -18.99 12.09 -3.53
C THR A 153 -17.58 11.51 -3.64
N ALA A 154 -17.39 10.25 -3.26
CA ALA A 154 -16.10 9.59 -3.29
C ALA A 154 -16.12 8.29 -4.11
N SER A 155 -14.95 7.88 -4.58
CA SER A 155 -14.67 6.52 -5.04
C SER A 155 -14.28 5.64 -3.85
N PHE A 156 -14.36 4.31 -4.03
CA PHE A 156 -14.05 3.36 -2.97
C PHE A 156 -12.90 2.46 -3.38
N ALA A 157 -11.97 2.21 -2.47
CA ALA A 157 -10.81 1.37 -2.70
C ALA A 157 -10.50 0.48 -1.49
N GLY A 158 -9.81 -0.64 -1.74
CA GLY A 158 -9.41 -1.58 -0.71
C GLY A 158 -10.01 -2.97 -0.91
N LYS A 159 -10.08 -3.74 0.16
CA LYS A 159 -10.61 -5.11 0.15
C LYS A 159 -11.74 -5.21 1.16
N PHE A 160 -12.96 -5.10 0.69
CA PHE A 160 -14.17 -5.24 1.51
C PHE A 160 -15.36 -5.65 0.65
N SER A 161 -16.35 -6.24 1.29
CA SER A 161 -17.67 -6.47 0.72
C SER A 161 -18.70 -5.90 1.69
N PHE A 162 -19.54 -4.99 1.25
CA PHE A 162 -20.59 -4.43 2.10
C PHE A 162 -21.66 -5.46 2.47
N VAL A 163 -21.81 -6.53 1.70
CA VAL A 163 -22.65 -7.67 2.06
C VAL A 163 -22.13 -8.37 3.31
N GLU A 164 -20.80 -8.47 3.46
CA GLU A 164 -20.17 -9.02 4.68
C GLU A 164 -20.20 -8.04 5.84
N VAL A 165 -20.09 -6.74 5.56
CA VAL A 165 -20.05 -5.67 6.57
C VAL A 165 -21.43 -5.40 7.17
N VAL A 166 -22.52 -5.56 6.41
CA VAL A 166 -23.83 -5.00 6.79
C VAL A 166 -24.99 -6.00 6.78
N GLY A 167 -24.81 -7.18 6.18
CA GLY A 167 -25.91 -8.13 6.00
C GLY A 167 -27.06 -7.62 5.13
N ALA A 168 -26.90 -6.47 4.46
CA ALA A 168 -27.93 -5.80 3.71
C ALA A 168 -28.03 -6.32 2.27
N LYS A 169 -29.18 -6.85 1.93
CA LYS A 169 -29.50 -7.43 0.61
C LYS A 169 -29.99 -6.44 -0.45
N GLU A 170 -30.22 -5.17 -0.14
CA GLU A 170 -31.05 -4.31 -0.99
C GLU A 170 -30.49 -2.96 -1.44
N GLU A 171 -29.32 -2.51 -0.98
CA GLU A 171 -28.70 -1.28 -1.50
C GLU A 171 -27.50 -1.58 -2.39
N ALA A 172 -27.45 -0.92 -3.57
CA ALA A 172 -26.28 -0.97 -4.45
C ALA A 172 -25.10 -0.23 -3.79
N TRP A 173 -24.35 -0.90 -2.97
CA TRP A 173 -23.16 -0.36 -2.34
C TRP A 173 -22.01 -0.21 -3.35
N PRO A 174 -21.18 0.81 -3.18
CA PRO A 174 -20.01 0.99 -4.04
C PRO A 174 -19.09 -0.22 -4.00
N VAL A 175 -18.66 -0.66 -5.18
CA VAL A 175 -17.65 -1.71 -5.33
C VAL A 175 -16.26 -1.06 -5.29
N PRO A 176 -15.28 -1.64 -4.58
CA PRO A 176 -13.93 -1.11 -4.59
C PRO A 176 -13.32 -1.17 -5.99
N VAL A 177 -12.77 -0.03 -6.45
CA VAL A 177 -12.17 0.11 -7.78
C VAL A 177 -10.81 -0.59 -7.86
N ALA A 178 -10.03 -0.54 -6.77
CA ALA A 178 -8.73 -1.18 -6.68
C ALA A 178 -8.44 -1.65 -5.25
N ASN A 179 -7.60 -2.68 -5.11
CA ASN A 179 -7.13 -3.18 -3.82
C ASN A 179 -5.65 -2.86 -3.55
N SER A 180 -4.88 -2.56 -4.60
CA SER A 180 -3.48 -2.16 -4.54
C SER A 180 -3.22 -1.03 -5.53
N ALA A 181 -2.12 -0.33 -5.37
CA ALA A 181 -1.65 0.64 -6.35
C ALA A 181 -0.81 -0.05 -7.43
N SER A 182 -0.74 0.54 -8.64
CA SER A 182 0.27 0.17 -9.63
C SER A 182 1.66 0.57 -9.14
N MET A 183 2.71 -0.02 -9.71
CA MET A 183 4.09 0.33 -9.36
C MET A 183 4.43 1.77 -9.77
N ASP A 184 3.87 2.30 -10.86
CA ASP A 184 4.02 3.71 -11.23
C ASP A 184 3.42 4.64 -10.18
N SER A 185 2.21 4.35 -9.71
CA SER A 185 1.57 5.13 -8.64
C SER A 185 2.36 5.02 -7.33
N PHE A 186 2.88 3.83 -7.03
CA PHE A 186 3.74 3.64 -5.86
C PHE A 186 5.02 4.48 -5.97
N LEU A 187 5.70 4.44 -7.11
CA LEU A 187 6.92 5.21 -7.35
C LEU A 187 6.66 6.71 -7.19
N ALA A 188 5.57 7.22 -7.76
CA ALA A 188 5.21 8.63 -7.67
C ALA A 188 5.00 9.09 -6.21
N VAL A 189 4.21 8.37 -5.43
CA VAL A 189 3.97 8.67 -3.99
C VAL A 189 5.27 8.57 -3.20
N ALA A 190 6.05 7.52 -3.45
CA ALA A 190 7.30 7.26 -2.75
C ALA A 190 8.36 8.34 -3.00
N LEU A 191 8.50 8.79 -4.25
CA LEU A 191 9.42 9.87 -4.61
C LEU A 191 9.00 11.21 -4.00
N ASN A 192 7.71 11.52 -4.02
CA ASN A 192 7.19 12.72 -3.36
C ASN A 192 7.53 12.73 -1.87
N LYS A 193 7.28 11.62 -1.18
CA LYS A 193 7.57 11.45 0.25
C LYS A 193 9.08 11.55 0.55
N TYR A 194 9.92 10.96 -0.29
CA TYR A 194 11.37 11.06 -0.17
C TYR A 194 11.86 12.50 -0.38
N ASN A 195 11.34 13.21 -1.39
CA ASN A 195 11.74 14.57 -1.73
C ASN A 195 11.26 15.59 -0.67
N SER A 196 10.15 15.31 0.04
CA SER A 196 9.68 16.10 1.18
C SER A 196 10.52 15.89 2.47
N GLY A 197 11.59 15.11 2.41
CA GLY A 197 12.54 14.94 3.51
C GLY A 197 12.32 13.72 4.39
N SER A 198 11.35 12.87 4.08
CA SER A 198 11.13 11.62 4.82
C SER A 198 12.30 10.66 4.61
N ARG A 199 13.16 10.53 5.63
CA ARG A 199 14.32 9.62 5.62
C ARG A 199 14.42 8.92 6.95
N THR A 200 14.17 7.62 6.94
CA THR A 200 14.32 6.78 8.12
C THR A 200 15.27 5.64 7.81
N THR A 201 15.83 5.03 8.83
CA THR A 201 16.67 3.82 8.70
C THR A 201 15.88 2.57 9.06
N ARG A 202 14.68 2.75 9.62
CA ARG A 202 13.82 1.66 10.06
C ARG A 202 12.35 2.09 10.02
N VAL A 203 11.48 1.19 9.58
CA VAL A 203 10.03 1.37 9.51
C VAL A 203 9.30 0.22 10.21
N TYR A 204 8.06 0.45 10.56
CA TYR A 204 7.21 -0.54 11.25
C TYR A 204 5.91 -0.72 10.50
N PRO A 205 5.37 -1.96 10.45
CA PRO A 205 4.04 -2.18 9.90
C PRO A 205 2.98 -1.49 10.76
N ILE A 206 1.97 -0.94 10.10
CA ILE A 206 0.80 -0.39 10.79
C ILE A 206 0.05 -1.53 11.45
N SER A 207 -0.20 -1.38 12.74
CA SER A 207 -0.98 -2.28 13.58
C SER A 207 -2.12 -1.52 14.26
N GLU A 208 -3.04 -2.26 14.87
CA GLU A 208 -4.19 -1.70 15.58
C GLU A 208 -3.77 -0.65 16.64
N ASN A 209 -2.70 -0.92 17.37
CA ASN A 209 -2.19 -0.01 18.41
C ASN A 209 -1.68 1.34 17.85
N LEU A 210 -1.22 1.37 16.60
CA LEU A 210 -0.80 2.62 15.94
C LEU A 210 -1.98 3.39 15.36
N ALA A 211 -3.06 2.71 14.99
CA ALA A 211 -4.25 3.35 14.46
C ALA A 211 -5.08 4.06 15.55
N VAL A 212 -5.02 3.58 16.79
CA VAL A 212 -5.72 4.20 17.94
C VAL A 212 -5.03 5.48 18.42
N ASN A 213 -3.72 5.62 18.21
CA ASN A 213 -2.94 6.78 18.65
C ASN A 213 -2.81 7.89 17.58
N ALA A 214 -3.49 7.76 16.44
CA ALA A 214 -3.47 8.74 15.35
C ALA A 214 -4.69 9.68 15.35
N LEU A 215 -5.44 9.72 16.46
CA LEU A 215 -6.57 10.62 16.71
C LEU A 215 -6.17 11.82 17.56
#